data_8df31f653d58f69602b73780758c36fc
#
_entry.id   8df31f653d58f69602b73780758c36fc
#
_cell.length_a   1.000
_cell.length_b   1.000
_cell.length_c   1.000
_cell.angle_alpha   90.00
_cell.angle_beta   90.00
_cell.angle_gamma   90.00
#
_symmetry.space_group_name_H-M   'P 1'
#
loop_
_entity.id
_entity.type
_entity.pdbx_description
1 polymer ?
#
loop_
_entity_poly.entity_id
_entity_poly.type
_entity_poly.pdbx_seq_one_letter_code
_entity_poly.pdbx_strand_id
1 'polypeptide(L)'
;MNFKKGRALAAITLAGTFVVLAVPTVSSAAGTVSTTTFNPNYTTMADLTAIAAAGKGGIGVILPDEVSSDRYVEFDAPNLTTALTDAGLPPADLSVQNALGVDANEISIAEGDIASGDKVLIMDPLDAPTGITIEKDAAKHGVKVIDYDRLTTGGSAKYYVSFDNTAVGALIGNGELSCLTTWKVKNTLMYVMNGSTSTDNNAVLFAQGYDAVLKKAGYKASVGGSGNAKTINETGTGTWTPSVALTQFQGAYAKNPKINAVLTPNDENAAPIISYLQKKGLKPDTIPFTGQDATLLGFQNIISGYQCGTVYKPIWLEAQAAASLALYLRDGKTPPMGLVNGTTTDPVSKRKVPSVLLKATWDTPALIQSTVIANGVINAVALCTNVRPAVTGDSGLPTYAADCKKYHIS
;
A
#
# COMPACT_ATOMS: atom_id res chain seq x y z
N MET A 1 102.66 4.01 -28.03
CA MET A 1 102.30 4.39 -29.43
C MET A 1 100.84 4.10 -29.61
N ASN A 2 100.12 5.08 -30.10
CA ASN A 2 98.70 5.11 -30.55
C ASN A 2 97.60 5.34 -29.54
N PHE A 3 97.14 6.57 -29.61
CA PHE A 3 95.91 7.15 -29.13
C PHE A 3 94.62 6.52 -29.76
N LYS A 4 93.54 6.34 -28.99
CA LYS A 4 92.17 6.41 -29.51
C LYS A 4 91.34 7.20 -28.58
N LYS A 5 90.79 8.27 -29.10
CA LYS A 5 89.82 9.16 -28.51
C LYS A 5 88.47 8.45 -28.39
N GLY A 6 87.87 8.45 -27.19
CA GLY A 6 86.50 8.07 -26.98
C GLY A 6 85.61 9.31 -26.80
N ARG A 7 84.58 9.42 -27.61
CA ARG A 7 83.53 10.47 -27.56
C ARG A 7 82.55 10.21 -26.41
N ALA A 8 82.38 11.20 -25.57
CA ALA A 8 81.34 11.21 -24.58
C ALA A 8 79.99 11.55 -25.27
N LEU A 9 78.96 10.71 -25.13
CA LEU A 9 77.55 11.02 -25.41
C LEU A 9 76.92 11.59 -24.14
N ALA A 10 76.44 12.83 -24.26
CA ALA A 10 75.63 13.44 -23.23
C ALA A 10 74.17 12.92 -23.39
N ALA A 11 73.63 12.24 -22.37
CA ALA A 11 72.24 11.86 -22.28
C ALA A 11 71.45 13.02 -21.69
N ILE A 12 70.54 13.59 -22.48
CA ILE A 12 69.57 14.59 -22.03
C ILE A 12 68.37 13.84 -21.43
N THR A 13 68.24 13.91 -20.12
CA THR A 13 67.00 13.41 -19.39
C THR A 13 65.93 14.48 -19.45
N LEU A 14 64.92 14.28 -20.26
CA LEU A 14 63.63 15.07 -20.18
C LEU A 14 62.85 14.61 -18.97
N ALA A 15 62.83 15.43 -17.92
CA ALA A 15 61.88 15.25 -16.81
C ALA A 15 60.48 15.78 -17.25
N GLY A 16 59.61 14.87 -17.65
CA GLY A 16 58.20 15.18 -17.90
C GLY A 16 57.45 15.32 -16.59
N THR A 17 57.10 16.54 -16.24
CA THR A 17 56.17 16.83 -15.11
C THR A 17 54.75 16.46 -15.54
N PHE A 18 54.23 15.32 -15.05
CA PHE A 18 52.82 14.99 -15.14
C PHE A 18 52.05 15.88 -14.17
N VAL A 19 51.37 16.90 -14.68
CA VAL A 19 50.34 17.63 -13.93
C VAL A 19 49.10 16.75 -13.89
N VAL A 20 48.87 16.07 -12.77
CA VAL A 20 47.60 15.42 -12.48
C VAL A 20 46.57 16.52 -12.17
N LEU A 21 45.77 16.87 -13.15
CA LEU A 21 44.59 17.68 -12.93
C LEU A 21 43.63 16.87 -12.07
N ALA A 22 43.56 17.16 -10.77
CA ALA A 22 42.53 16.70 -9.89
C ALA A 22 41.17 17.26 -10.41
N VAL A 23 40.38 16.43 -11.08
CA VAL A 23 38.98 16.74 -11.36
C VAL A 23 38.28 16.84 -10.01
N PRO A 24 37.71 18.00 -9.66
CA PRO A 24 36.90 18.07 -8.43
C PRO A 24 35.76 17.08 -8.58
N THR A 25 35.76 16.03 -7.79
CA THR A 25 34.56 15.22 -7.57
C THR A 25 33.55 16.15 -6.92
N VAL A 26 32.55 16.59 -7.69
CA VAL A 26 31.38 17.22 -7.14
C VAL A 26 30.70 16.14 -6.28
N SER A 27 30.98 16.16 -4.99
CA SER A 27 30.17 15.46 -4.01
C SER A 27 28.82 16.14 -4.08
N SER A 28 27.90 15.57 -4.88
CA SER A 28 26.49 15.88 -4.76
C SER A 28 26.15 15.61 -3.29
N ALA A 29 25.79 16.64 -2.55
CA ALA A 29 25.20 16.43 -1.23
C ALA A 29 24.00 15.51 -1.47
N ALA A 30 24.09 14.27 -0.97
CA ALA A 30 22.98 13.31 -1.08
C ALA A 30 21.73 14.01 -0.59
N GLY A 31 20.73 14.15 -1.45
CA GLY A 31 19.46 14.77 -1.10
C GLY A 31 18.92 14.05 0.13
N THR A 32 18.37 14.79 1.08
CA THR A 32 17.84 14.17 2.29
C THR A 32 16.54 13.45 1.92
N VAL A 33 16.57 12.13 1.83
CA VAL A 33 15.41 11.29 1.53
C VAL A 33 14.35 11.48 2.63
N SER A 34 13.15 11.82 2.23
CA SER A 34 12.00 12.06 3.12
C SER A 34 10.69 11.72 2.43
N THR A 35 9.62 11.58 3.18
CA THR A 35 8.27 11.31 2.64
C THR A 35 7.75 12.40 1.70
N THR A 36 8.35 13.60 1.71
CA THR A 36 7.96 14.72 0.84
C THR A 36 8.78 14.81 -0.44
N THR A 37 9.88 14.06 -0.57
CA THR A 37 10.72 14.02 -1.76
C THR A 37 10.40 12.85 -2.68
N PHE A 38 9.70 11.84 -2.19
CA PHE A 38 9.27 10.70 -3.00
C PHE A 38 8.28 11.12 -4.09
N ASN A 39 8.34 10.41 -5.22
CA ASN A 39 7.52 10.70 -6.40
C ASN A 39 7.22 9.43 -7.20
N PRO A 40 6.17 9.44 -8.05
CA PRO A 40 5.75 8.25 -8.81
C PRO A 40 6.80 7.72 -9.81
N ASN A 41 7.81 8.53 -10.14
CA ASN A 41 8.90 8.15 -11.06
C ASN A 41 10.14 7.64 -10.33
N TYR A 42 10.10 7.46 -9.00
CA TYR A 42 11.18 6.92 -8.15
C TYR A 42 12.51 7.66 -8.23
N THR A 43 12.57 8.88 -8.79
CA THR A 43 13.83 9.58 -9.03
C THR A 43 14.64 9.85 -7.77
N THR A 44 13.97 10.00 -6.61
CA THR A 44 14.62 10.17 -5.30
C THR A 44 15.37 8.91 -4.83
N MET A 45 15.00 7.72 -5.33
CA MET A 45 15.65 6.49 -4.90
C MET A 45 17.12 6.42 -5.34
N ALA A 46 17.48 7.07 -6.42
CA ALA A 46 18.89 7.17 -6.86
C ALA A 46 19.81 7.84 -5.83
N ASP A 47 19.28 8.69 -4.95
CA ASP A 47 20.05 9.32 -3.85
C ASP A 47 20.51 8.28 -2.80
N LEU A 48 19.93 7.08 -2.80
CA LEU A 48 20.26 5.99 -1.88
C LEU A 48 21.32 5.02 -2.43
N THR A 49 21.83 5.22 -3.66
CA THR A 49 22.77 4.30 -4.30
C THR A 49 24.04 4.05 -3.44
N ALA A 50 24.56 5.07 -2.77
CA ALA A 50 25.72 4.92 -1.89
C ALA A 50 25.38 4.08 -0.63
N ILE A 51 24.18 4.20 -0.09
CA ILE A 51 23.67 3.41 1.04
C ILE A 51 23.46 1.95 0.61
N ALA A 52 22.84 1.74 -0.54
CA ALA A 52 22.61 0.41 -1.11
C ALA A 52 23.94 -0.32 -1.38
N ALA A 53 24.94 0.36 -1.92
CA ALA A 53 26.25 -0.22 -2.19
C ALA A 53 27.08 -0.53 -0.93
N ALA A 54 26.91 0.24 0.15
CA ALA A 54 27.62 0.06 1.41
C ALA A 54 27.07 -1.11 2.24
N GLY A 55 25.75 -1.35 2.21
CA GLY A 55 25.09 -2.43 2.95
C GLY A 55 25.51 -3.83 2.48
N LYS A 56 25.31 -4.83 3.33
CA LYS A 56 25.68 -6.23 3.06
C LYS A 56 24.49 -7.16 3.36
N GLY A 57 24.42 -8.27 2.63
CA GLY A 57 23.32 -9.25 2.69
C GLY A 57 22.10 -8.77 1.92
N GLY A 58 21.03 -9.57 1.88
CA GLY A 58 19.82 -9.28 1.13
C GLY A 58 18.75 -8.52 1.92
N ILE A 59 17.67 -8.22 1.22
CA ILE A 59 16.39 -7.71 1.72
C ILE A 59 15.30 -8.64 1.23
N GLY A 60 14.57 -9.28 2.16
CA GLY A 60 13.38 -10.05 1.88
C GLY A 60 12.14 -9.17 1.99
N VAL A 61 11.23 -9.31 1.04
CA VAL A 61 9.89 -8.70 1.03
C VAL A 61 8.88 -9.83 1.10
N ILE A 62 8.02 -9.80 2.10
CA ILE A 62 7.01 -10.83 2.35
C ILE A 62 5.64 -10.17 2.34
N LEU A 63 4.80 -10.56 1.37
CA LEU A 63 3.44 -10.05 1.19
C LEU A 63 2.42 -11.11 1.60
N PRO A 64 1.22 -10.72 2.08
CA PRO A 64 0.37 -11.62 2.81
C PRO A 64 -0.43 -12.59 1.91
N ASP A 65 -1.11 -12.09 0.91
CA ASP A 65 -2.02 -12.87 0.06
C ASP A 65 -2.30 -12.19 -1.28
N GLU A 66 -3.15 -12.81 -2.10
CA GLU A 66 -3.55 -12.33 -3.43
C GLU A 66 -5.07 -12.08 -3.52
N VAL A 67 -5.80 -12.20 -2.41
CA VAL A 67 -7.28 -12.26 -2.41
C VAL A 67 -7.91 -11.14 -1.59
N SER A 68 -7.30 -10.77 -0.47
CA SER A 68 -7.86 -9.75 0.43
C SER A 68 -7.78 -8.34 -0.18
N SER A 69 -6.76 -8.09 -0.98
CA SER A 69 -6.62 -6.92 -1.82
C SER A 69 -5.70 -7.18 -3.02
N ASP A 70 -6.12 -6.79 -4.21
CA ASP A 70 -5.32 -6.86 -5.44
C ASP A 70 -4.02 -6.01 -5.32
N ARG A 71 -3.96 -5.07 -4.35
CA ARG A 71 -2.81 -4.19 -4.15
C ARG A 71 -1.49 -4.94 -3.98
N TYR A 72 -1.49 -6.06 -3.28
CA TYR A 72 -0.26 -6.79 -2.97
C TYR A 72 0.44 -7.34 -4.21
N VAL A 73 -0.33 -7.71 -5.23
CA VAL A 73 0.17 -8.22 -6.52
C VAL A 73 0.37 -7.07 -7.51
N GLU A 74 -0.63 -6.20 -7.65
CA GLU A 74 -0.65 -5.17 -8.68
C GLU A 74 0.19 -3.93 -8.31
N PHE A 75 0.35 -3.65 -7.02
CA PHE A 75 1.01 -2.43 -6.56
C PHE A 75 2.19 -2.69 -5.63
N ASP A 76 2.03 -3.40 -4.52
CA ASP A 76 3.07 -3.49 -3.49
C ASP A 76 4.32 -4.21 -4.00
N ALA A 77 4.19 -5.41 -4.59
CA ALA A 77 5.32 -6.17 -5.12
C ALA A 77 6.11 -5.41 -6.20
N PRO A 78 5.49 -4.85 -7.25
CA PRO A 78 6.21 -4.10 -8.27
C PRO A 78 6.79 -2.78 -7.76
N ASN A 79 6.08 -2.06 -6.87
CA ASN A 79 6.56 -0.79 -6.33
C ASN A 79 7.76 -0.97 -5.38
N LEU A 80 7.74 -1.99 -4.50
CA LEU A 80 8.88 -2.33 -3.64
C LEU A 80 10.09 -2.79 -4.44
N THR A 81 9.86 -3.62 -5.47
CA THR A 81 10.91 -4.05 -6.41
C THR A 81 11.54 -2.85 -7.09
N THR A 82 10.73 -1.96 -7.66
CA THR A 82 11.20 -0.74 -8.34
C THR A 82 11.97 0.16 -7.38
N ALA A 83 11.42 0.44 -6.19
CA ALA A 83 12.06 1.30 -5.21
C ALA A 83 13.45 0.79 -4.79
N LEU A 84 13.59 -0.51 -4.54
CA LEU A 84 14.86 -1.12 -4.14
C LEU A 84 15.87 -1.18 -5.29
N THR A 85 15.43 -1.53 -6.50
CA THR A 85 16.32 -1.61 -7.68
C THR A 85 16.76 -0.24 -8.16
N ASP A 86 15.89 0.77 -8.17
CA ASP A 86 16.25 2.15 -8.53
C ASP A 86 17.18 2.81 -7.50
N ALA A 87 17.14 2.34 -6.26
CA ALA A 87 18.13 2.70 -5.25
C ALA A 87 19.49 1.99 -5.44
N GLY A 88 19.62 1.08 -6.41
CA GLY A 88 20.85 0.36 -6.72
C GLY A 88 21.06 -0.93 -5.90
N LEU A 89 20.02 -1.49 -5.27
CA LEU A 89 20.12 -2.82 -4.67
C LEU A 89 20.27 -3.86 -5.79
N PRO A 90 21.31 -4.73 -5.76
CA PRO A 90 21.46 -5.78 -6.75
C PRO A 90 20.25 -6.73 -6.73
N PRO A 91 19.74 -7.19 -7.89
CA PRO A 91 18.62 -8.14 -7.93
C PRO A 91 18.89 -9.45 -7.18
N ALA A 92 20.15 -9.86 -7.06
CA ALA A 92 20.53 -11.06 -6.30
C ALA A 92 20.42 -10.87 -4.77
N ASP A 93 20.32 -9.63 -4.29
CA ASP A 93 20.16 -9.27 -2.89
C ASP A 93 18.70 -8.92 -2.56
N LEU A 94 17.75 -9.18 -3.47
CA LEU A 94 16.32 -8.91 -3.30
C LEU A 94 15.50 -10.18 -3.49
N SER A 95 14.67 -10.52 -2.50
CA SER A 95 13.61 -11.52 -2.56
C SER A 95 12.26 -10.83 -2.40
N VAL A 96 11.30 -11.10 -3.27
CA VAL A 96 9.90 -10.61 -3.14
C VAL A 96 8.98 -11.81 -3.29
N GLN A 97 8.28 -12.15 -2.22
CA GLN A 97 7.47 -13.37 -2.14
C GLN A 97 6.10 -13.07 -1.52
N ASN A 98 5.12 -13.92 -1.83
CA ASN A 98 3.76 -13.83 -1.31
C ASN A 98 3.41 -15.11 -0.53
N ALA A 99 2.85 -14.96 0.65
CA ALA A 99 2.48 -16.07 1.54
C ALA A 99 1.22 -16.82 1.09
N LEU A 100 0.50 -16.28 0.10
CA LEU A 100 -0.74 -16.85 -0.46
C LEU A 100 -1.84 -17.09 0.60
N GLY A 101 -1.89 -16.25 1.63
CA GLY A 101 -2.87 -16.34 2.71
C GLY A 101 -2.63 -17.48 3.69
N VAL A 102 -1.41 -18.03 3.75
CA VAL A 102 -1.08 -19.19 4.60
C VAL A 102 0.05 -18.83 5.56
N ASP A 103 -0.24 -18.83 6.86
CA ASP A 103 0.73 -18.49 7.93
C ASP A 103 2.01 -19.32 7.87
N ALA A 104 1.89 -20.63 7.59
CA ALA A 104 3.06 -21.51 7.46
C ALA A 104 3.94 -21.14 6.27
N ASN A 105 3.37 -20.63 5.18
CA ASN A 105 4.14 -20.13 4.04
C ASN A 105 4.89 -18.86 4.41
N GLU A 106 4.24 -17.93 5.10
CA GLU A 106 4.84 -16.67 5.54
C GLU A 106 6.06 -16.92 6.44
N ILE A 107 5.92 -17.82 7.41
CA ILE A 107 7.02 -18.27 8.27
C ILE A 107 8.13 -18.91 7.44
N SER A 108 7.80 -19.82 6.54
CA SER A 108 8.78 -20.56 5.74
C SER A 108 9.55 -19.62 4.78
N ILE A 109 8.89 -18.60 4.21
CA ILE A 109 9.54 -17.57 3.39
C ILE A 109 10.54 -16.79 4.24
N ALA A 110 10.13 -16.33 5.43
CA ALA A 110 11.00 -15.60 6.33
C ALA A 110 12.24 -16.42 6.77
N GLU A 111 12.04 -17.70 7.11
CA GLU A 111 13.13 -18.63 7.45
C GLU A 111 14.09 -18.81 6.27
N GLY A 112 13.57 -18.92 5.05
CA GLY A 112 14.35 -19.03 3.82
C GLY A 112 15.20 -17.79 3.54
N ASP A 113 14.62 -16.59 3.66
CA ASP A 113 15.32 -15.32 3.50
C ASP A 113 16.41 -15.12 4.56
N ILE A 114 16.11 -15.44 5.84
CA ILE A 114 17.09 -15.42 6.94
C ILE A 114 18.25 -16.37 6.65
N ALA A 115 17.97 -17.60 6.23
CA ALA A 115 18.97 -18.61 5.89
C ALA A 115 19.83 -18.23 4.67
N SER A 116 19.25 -17.49 3.72
CA SER A 116 19.93 -16.95 2.54
C SER A 116 20.87 -15.78 2.87
N GLY A 117 20.79 -15.25 4.09
CA GLY A 117 21.69 -14.21 4.59
C GLY A 117 21.12 -12.80 4.54
N ASP A 118 19.83 -12.67 4.37
CA ASP A 118 19.14 -11.37 4.41
C ASP A 118 19.36 -10.67 5.76
N LYS A 119 19.42 -9.38 5.72
CA LYS A 119 19.67 -8.53 6.90
C LYS A 119 18.44 -7.72 7.30
N VAL A 120 17.48 -7.59 6.39
CA VAL A 120 16.23 -6.89 6.64
C VAL A 120 15.09 -7.67 5.99
N LEU A 121 13.98 -7.77 6.70
CA LEU A 121 12.70 -8.20 6.17
C LEU A 121 11.75 -6.99 6.15
N ILE A 122 11.10 -6.77 5.02
CA ILE A 122 9.93 -5.90 4.87
C ILE A 122 8.74 -6.86 4.85
N MET A 123 7.93 -6.88 5.89
CA MET A 123 6.89 -7.89 6.09
C MET A 123 5.53 -7.21 6.28
N ASP A 124 4.55 -7.63 5.48
CA ASP A 124 3.14 -7.35 5.74
C ASP A 124 2.51 -8.59 6.39
N PRO A 125 2.34 -8.61 7.72
CA PRO A 125 1.96 -9.83 8.42
C PRO A 125 0.50 -10.24 8.11
N LEU A 126 0.29 -11.53 7.88
CA LEU A 126 -1.06 -12.10 7.76
C LEU A 126 -1.88 -11.86 9.03
N ASP A 127 -1.23 -12.09 10.18
CA ASP A 127 -1.76 -11.78 11.51
C ASP A 127 -0.65 -11.53 12.54
N ALA A 128 -1.02 -11.06 13.71
CA ALA A 128 -0.06 -10.75 14.76
C ALA A 128 0.69 -12.00 15.31
N PRO A 129 0.08 -13.16 15.55
CA PRO A 129 0.80 -14.37 15.96
C PRO A 129 1.90 -14.78 15.00
N THR A 130 1.62 -14.78 13.70
CA THR A 130 2.57 -15.11 12.63
C THR A 130 3.70 -14.10 12.58
N GLY A 131 3.38 -12.81 12.54
CA GLY A 131 4.38 -11.73 12.57
C GLY A 131 5.28 -11.79 13.80
N ILE A 132 4.73 -12.03 15.01
CA ILE A 132 5.53 -12.21 16.24
C ILE A 132 6.50 -13.39 16.11
N THR A 133 6.09 -14.48 15.48
CA THR A 133 6.93 -15.67 15.30
C THR A 133 8.12 -15.33 14.40
N ILE A 134 7.86 -14.69 13.26
CA ILE A 134 8.89 -14.25 12.31
C ILE A 134 9.85 -13.25 12.95
N GLU A 135 9.34 -12.23 13.62
CA GLU A 135 10.17 -11.21 14.26
C GLU A 135 11.09 -11.80 15.36
N LYS A 136 10.59 -12.76 16.13
CA LYS A 136 11.41 -13.45 17.14
C LYS A 136 12.52 -14.26 16.52
N ASP A 137 12.27 -14.91 15.38
CA ASP A 137 13.28 -15.68 14.69
C ASP A 137 14.30 -14.76 14.00
N ALA A 138 13.86 -13.73 13.31
CA ALA A 138 14.70 -12.68 12.75
C ALA A 138 15.65 -12.07 13.79
N ALA A 139 15.13 -11.77 14.99
CA ALA A 139 15.93 -11.21 16.08
C ALA A 139 17.06 -12.13 16.56
N LYS A 140 16.84 -13.45 16.64
CA LYS A 140 17.88 -14.44 16.98
C LYS A 140 19.03 -14.45 15.97
N HIS A 141 18.74 -14.18 14.70
CA HIS A 141 19.71 -14.17 13.61
C HIS A 141 20.27 -12.76 13.31
N GLY A 142 19.85 -11.73 14.10
CA GLY A 142 20.29 -10.34 13.93
C GLY A 142 19.67 -9.63 12.73
N VAL A 143 18.64 -10.21 12.12
CA VAL A 143 17.87 -9.65 11.02
C VAL A 143 16.89 -8.60 11.57
N LYS A 144 16.72 -7.49 10.86
CA LYS A 144 15.79 -6.41 11.24
C LYS A 144 14.49 -6.54 10.48
N VAL A 145 13.37 -6.32 11.16
CA VAL A 145 12.04 -6.36 10.55
C VAL A 145 11.45 -4.95 10.49
N ILE A 146 10.86 -4.63 9.36
CA ILE A 146 9.99 -3.48 9.13
C ILE A 146 8.59 -4.05 8.90
N ASP A 147 7.65 -3.70 9.77
CA ASP A 147 6.24 -3.94 9.50
C ASP A 147 5.78 -2.99 8.38
N TYR A 148 5.24 -3.55 7.33
CA TYR A 148 4.75 -2.86 6.15
C TYR A 148 3.24 -3.03 6.04
N ASP A 149 2.51 -1.97 5.73
CA ASP A 149 1.05 -1.88 5.72
C ASP A 149 0.41 -2.27 7.08
N ARG A 150 0.57 -3.50 7.57
CA ARG A 150 0.01 -3.98 8.84
C ARG A 150 1.05 -3.98 9.97
N LEU A 151 0.60 -3.62 11.18
CA LEU A 151 1.43 -3.66 12.38
C LEU A 151 1.30 -5.01 13.08
N THR A 152 2.41 -5.69 13.33
CA THR A 152 2.48 -6.86 14.22
C THR A 152 2.23 -6.42 15.66
N THR A 153 0.99 -6.51 16.13
CA THR A 153 0.64 -6.11 17.51
C THR A 153 1.25 -7.07 18.54
N GLY A 154 1.94 -6.51 19.54
CA GLY A 154 2.74 -7.30 20.49
C GLY A 154 4.12 -7.70 19.95
N GLY A 155 4.45 -7.30 18.74
CA GLY A 155 5.70 -7.59 18.06
C GLY A 155 6.88 -6.69 18.47
N SER A 156 7.98 -6.80 17.71
CA SER A 156 9.25 -6.15 17.99
C SER A 156 9.87 -5.47 16.76
N ALA A 157 9.12 -5.33 15.66
CA ALA A 157 9.58 -4.67 14.43
C ALA A 157 10.29 -3.35 14.70
N LYS A 158 11.33 -3.07 13.94
CA LYS A 158 12.17 -1.88 14.15
C LYS A 158 11.46 -0.60 13.75
N TYR A 159 10.68 -0.67 12.66
CA TYR A 159 9.87 0.42 12.13
C TYR A 159 8.51 -0.12 11.66
N TYR A 160 7.57 0.77 11.53
CA TYR A 160 6.27 0.53 10.90
C TYR A 160 6.07 1.55 9.77
N VAL A 161 5.68 1.07 8.60
CA VAL A 161 5.39 1.91 7.43
C VAL A 161 3.97 1.64 6.99
N SER A 162 3.12 2.65 7.01
CA SER A 162 1.73 2.56 6.59
C SER A 162 1.12 3.94 6.36
N PHE A 163 -0.15 3.98 6.07
CA PHE A 163 -0.94 5.21 6.07
C PHE A 163 -1.45 5.53 7.48
N ASP A 164 -1.92 6.78 7.69
CA ASP A 164 -2.68 7.11 8.90
C ASP A 164 -4.06 6.43 8.83
N ASN A 165 -4.13 5.22 9.36
CA ASN A 165 -5.29 4.34 9.22
C ASN A 165 -6.56 4.89 9.89
N THR A 166 -6.42 5.70 10.96
CA THR A 166 -7.58 6.39 11.53
C THR A 166 -8.08 7.49 10.59
N ALA A 167 -7.17 8.23 9.95
CA ALA A 167 -7.55 9.20 8.93
C ALA A 167 -8.16 8.53 7.69
N VAL A 168 -7.64 7.37 7.27
CA VAL A 168 -8.23 6.55 6.20
C VAL A 168 -9.68 6.19 6.53
N GLY A 169 -9.94 5.66 7.71
CA GLY A 169 -11.30 5.37 8.17
C GLY A 169 -12.21 6.62 8.16
N ALA A 170 -11.67 7.77 8.58
CA ALA A 170 -12.41 9.02 8.54
C ALA A 170 -12.72 9.47 7.09
N LEU A 171 -11.82 9.22 6.13
CA LEU A 171 -12.09 9.46 4.70
C LEU A 171 -13.24 8.57 4.20
N ILE A 172 -13.23 7.27 4.53
CA ILE A 172 -14.32 6.33 4.19
C ILE A 172 -15.65 6.84 4.74
N GLY A 173 -15.71 7.19 6.04
CA GLY A 173 -16.93 7.68 6.67
C GLY A 173 -17.44 8.99 6.07
N ASN A 174 -16.55 9.96 5.81
CA ASN A 174 -16.91 11.22 5.16
C ASN A 174 -17.31 11.01 3.69
N GLY A 175 -16.63 10.10 3.00
CA GLY A 175 -16.97 9.68 1.65
C GLY A 175 -18.40 9.16 1.58
N GLU A 176 -18.75 8.21 2.47
CA GLU A 176 -20.12 7.66 2.54
C GLU A 176 -21.17 8.76 2.77
N LEU A 177 -20.96 9.67 3.72
CA LEU A 177 -21.90 10.78 3.97
C LEU A 177 -22.05 11.74 2.78
N SER A 178 -20.94 11.99 2.07
CA SER A 178 -20.95 12.75 0.83
C SER A 178 -21.76 12.05 -0.26
N CYS A 179 -21.59 10.74 -0.39
CA CYS A 179 -22.28 9.90 -1.34
C CYS A 179 -23.79 9.88 -1.10
N LEU A 180 -24.22 9.74 0.14
CA LEU A 180 -25.63 9.84 0.51
C LEU A 180 -26.26 11.15 0.03
N THR A 181 -25.53 12.24 0.14
CA THR A 181 -25.96 13.56 -0.30
C THR A 181 -26.01 13.67 -1.83
N THR A 182 -24.93 13.25 -2.49
CA THR A 182 -24.75 13.36 -3.95
C THR A 182 -25.77 12.50 -4.68
N TRP A 183 -25.99 11.26 -4.21
CA TRP A 183 -26.96 10.32 -4.80
C TRP A 183 -28.38 10.50 -4.24
N LYS A 184 -28.59 11.52 -3.39
CA LYS A 184 -29.88 11.92 -2.83
C LYS A 184 -30.62 10.78 -2.11
N VAL A 185 -29.87 9.92 -1.42
CA VAL A 185 -30.41 8.76 -0.69
C VAL A 185 -31.34 9.26 0.43
N LYS A 186 -32.53 8.72 0.50
CA LYS A 186 -33.55 9.06 1.50
C LYS A 186 -33.77 7.90 2.45
N ASN A 187 -34.16 8.21 3.69
CA ASN A 187 -34.47 7.21 4.71
C ASN A 187 -33.33 6.17 4.84
N THR A 188 -32.13 6.66 4.98
CA THR A 188 -30.91 5.84 4.97
C THR A 188 -30.97 4.74 6.01
N LEU A 189 -30.79 3.49 5.55
CA LEU A 189 -30.47 2.33 6.35
C LEU A 189 -29.13 1.80 5.85
N MET A 190 -28.06 2.15 6.57
CA MET A 190 -26.69 1.85 6.18
C MET A 190 -26.25 0.50 6.74
N TYR A 191 -25.74 -0.35 5.87
CA TYR A 191 -24.96 -1.53 6.27
C TYR A 191 -23.50 -1.13 6.41
N VAL A 192 -22.90 -1.39 7.57
CA VAL A 192 -21.49 -1.10 7.85
C VAL A 192 -20.73 -2.40 8.02
N MET A 193 -19.75 -2.62 7.17
CA MET A 193 -18.85 -3.77 7.21
C MET A 193 -17.48 -3.34 7.70
N ASN A 194 -16.92 -4.08 8.65
CA ASN A 194 -15.54 -3.92 9.07
C ASN A 194 -14.61 -4.82 8.24
N GLY A 195 -13.34 -4.45 8.15
CA GLY A 195 -12.27 -5.40 7.87
C GLY A 195 -12.07 -6.37 9.03
N SER A 196 -11.08 -7.24 8.94
CA SER A 196 -10.84 -8.28 9.95
C SER A 196 -10.24 -7.72 11.24
N THR A 197 -11.06 -7.15 12.11
CA THR A 197 -10.61 -6.46 13.35
C THR A 197 -10.00 -7.40 14.39
N SER A 198 -10.14 -8.71 14.23
CA SER A 198 -9.53 -9.70 15.13
C SER A 198 -8.08 -10.04 14.78
N THR A 199 -7.67 -9.84 13.53
CA THR A 199 -6.35 -10.22 13.02
C THR A 199 -5.52 -9.03 12.55
N ASP A 200 -6.18 -7.92 12.19
CA ASP A 200 -5.55 -6.75 11.62
C ASP A 200 -5.90 -5.47 12.38
N ASN A 201 -4.87 -4.82 12.95
CA ASN A 201 -5.03 -3.56 13.67
C ASN A 201 -5.46 -2.41 12.75
N ASN A 202 -5.17 -2.45 11.44
CA ASN A 202 -5.62 -1.43 10.51
C ASN A 202 -7.14 -1.40 10.45
N ALA A 203 -7.79 -2.57 10.40
CA ALA A 203 -9.24 -2.67 10.42
C ALA A 203 -9.87 -2.02 11.67
N VAL A 204 -9.21 -2.17 12.83
CA VAL A 204 -9.63 -1.50 14.08
C VAL A 204 -9.52 0.01 13.95
N LEU A 205 -8.41 0.52 13.39
CA LEU A 205 -8.18 1.95 13.20
C LEU A 205 -9.12 2.56 12.16
N PHE A 206 -9.40 1.84 11.06
CA PHE A 206 -10.42 2.25 10.09
C PHE A 206 -11.78 2.37 10.76
N ALA A 207 -12.18 1.36 11.54
CA ALA A 207 -13.44 1.38 12.28
C ALA A 207 -13.54 2.57 13.23
N GLN A 208 -12.47 2.88 13.98
CA GLN A 208 -12.41 4.07 14.82
C GLN A 208 -12.63 5.37 14.02
N GLY A 209 -12.02 5.46 12.83
CA GLY A 209 -12.13 6.62 11.95
C GLY A 209 -13.55 6.85 11.44
N TYR A 210 -14.14 5.84 10.73
CA TYR A 210 -15.48 6.02 10.19
C TYR A 210 -16.56 6.03 11.27
N ASP A 211 -16.41 5.30 12.38
CA ASP A 211 -17.37 5.34 13.48
C ASP A 211 -17.44 6.73 14.13
N ALA A 212 -16.31 7.43 14.27
CA ALA A 212 -16.30 8.80 14.80
C ALA A 212 -17.10 9.74 13.88
N VAL A 213 -16.92 9.62 12.56
CA VAL A 213 -17.64 10.41 11.54
C VAL A 213 -19.14 10.07 11.54
N LEU A 214 -19.48 8.78 11.46
CA LEU A 214 -20.84 8.30 11.40
C LEU A 214 -21.62 8.65 12.67
N LYS A 215 -21.01 8.49 13.84
CA LYS A 215 -21.60 8.86 15.12
C LYS A 215 -21.96 10.34 15.19
N LYS A 216 -21.05 11.21 14.70
CA LYS A 216 -21.33 12.66 14.63
C LYS A 216 -22.51 12.97 13.71
N ALA A 217 -22.74 12.20 12.65
CA ALA A 217 -23.87 12.30 11.74
C ALA A 217 -25.16 11.60 12.23
N GLY A 218 -25.15 11.05 13.45
CA GLY A 218 -26.32 10.41 14.08
C GLY A 218 -26.53 8.95 13.72
N TYR A 219 -25.51 8.29 13.15
CA TYR A 219 -25.46 6.84 12.97
C TYR A 219 -24.86 6.17 14.21
N LYS A 220 -25.07 4.87 14.36
CA LYS A 220 -24.44 4.09 15.43
C LYS A 220 -23.08 3.55 14.98
N ALA A 221 -22.15 3.46 15.92
CA ALA A 221 -20.83 2.86 15.67
C ALA A 221 -20.93 1.41 15.21
N SER A 222 -19.99 0.98 14.37
CA SER A 222 -19.96 -0.37 13.80
C SER A 222 -19.41 -1.41 14.78
N VAL A 223 -18.46 -1.03 15.62
CA VAL A 223 -17.82 -1.94 16.56
C VAL A 223 -18.60 -2.05 17.85
N GLY A 224 -18.94 -3.30 18.23
CA GLY A 224 -19.54 -3.61 19.53
C GLY A 224 -21.00 -3.20 19.72
N GLY A 225 -21.73 -2.93 18.64
CA GLY A 225 -23.12 -2.50 18.72
C GLY A 225 -24.10 -3.18 17.80
N SER A 226 -25.28 -3.53 18.30
CA SER A 226 -26.46 -3.70 17.44
C SER A 226 -26.79 -2.37 16.76
N GLY A 227 -27.13 -2.38 15.48
CA GLY A 227 -27.54 -1.19 14.73
C GLY A 227 -28.69 -0.41 15.39
N ASN A 228 -28.97 0.74 14.85
CA ASN A 228 -30.16 1.52 15.20
C ASN A 228 -31.07 1.66 13.97
N ALA A 229 -32.05 2.57 14.01
CA ALA A 229 -32.97 2.79 12.89
C ALA A 229 -32.28 3.24 11.57
N LYS A 230 -30.99 3.66 11.64
CA LYS A 230 -30.21 4.14 10.50
C LYS A 230 -29.05 3.24 10.12
N THR A 231 -28.64 2.31 11.00
CA THR A 231 -27.44 1.50 10.81
C THR A 231 -27.70 0.04 11.16
N ILE A 232 -27.30 -0.86 10.27
CA ILE A 232 -27.15 -2.29 10.53
C ILE A 232 -25.65 -2.55 10.56
N ASN A 233 -25.14 -2.91 11.71
CA ASN A 233 -23.74 -3.24 11.87
C ASN A 233 -23.54 -4.72 11.56
N GLU A 234 -22.43 -5.00 10.92
CA GLU A 234 -21.94 -6.33 10.71
C GLU A 234 -21.45 -6.98 12.03
N THR A 235 -21.12 -8.24 11.98
CA THR A 235 -20.46 -8.93 13.11
C THR A 235 -19.19 -8.16 13.50
N GLY A 236 -18.96 -7.97 14.79
CA GLY A 236 -17.91 -7.08 15.27
C GLY A 236 -16.48 -7.37 14.78
N THR A 237 -16.22 -8.55 14.21
CA THR A 237 -14.88 -8.91 13.70
C THR A 237 -14.67 -8.59 12.23
N GLY A 238 -15.72 -8.47 11.41
CA GLY A 238 -15.60 -8.21 9.97
C GLY A 238 -14.80 -9.26 9.20
N THR A 239 -14.34 -8.90 8.00
CA THR A 239 -13.55 -9.81 7.15
C THR A 239 -12.73 -9.05 6.08
N TRP A 240 -11.61 -9.64 5.65
CA TRP A 240 -10.93 -9.27 4.42
C TRP A 240 -11.20 -10.24 3.26
N THR A 241 -12.01 -11.29 3.48
CA THR A 241 -12.32 -12.31 2.47
C THR A 241 -13.59 -11.94 1.68
N PRO A 242 -13.50 -11.62 0.38
CA PRO A 242 -14.64 -11.11 -0.40
C PRO A 242 -15.87 -12.04 -0.44
N SER A 243 -15.64 -13.36 -0.48
CA SER A 243 -16.74 -14.35 -0.45
C SER A 243 -17.46 -14.40 0.89
N VAL A 244 -16.74 -14.21 2.00
CA VAL A 244 -17.30 -14.09 3.35
C VAL A 244 -18.07 -12.79 3.48
N ALA A 245 -17.52 -11.67 2.98
CA ALA A 245 -18.18 -10.37 2.93
C ALA A 245 -19.52 -10.43 2.21
N LEU A 246 -19.56 -11.09 1.05
CA LEU A 246 -20.79 -11.32 0.31
C LEU A 246 -21.81 -12.13 1.14
N THR A 247 -21.38 -13.21 1.77
CA THR A 247 -22.25 -14.08 2.58
C THR A 247 -22.86 -13.31 3.76
N GLN A 248 -22.05 -12.53 4.45
CA GLN A 248 -22.48 -11.68 5.56
C GLN A 248 -23.50 -10.64 5.10
N PHE A 249 -23.21 -9.94 3.99
CA PHE A 249 -24.14 -8.98 3.41
C PHE A 249 -25.47 -9.63 2.98
N GLN A 250 -25.41 -10.77 2.32
CA GLN A 250 -26.63 -11.51 1.91
C GLN A 250 -27.53 -11.86 3.11
N GLY A 251 -26.94 -12.29 4.22
CA GLY A 251 -27.65 -12.56 5.47
C GLY A 251 -28.30 -11.31 6.06
N ALA A 252 -27.60 -10.17 6.06
CA ALA A 252 -28.12 -8.89 6.52
C ALA A 252 -29.21 -8.35 5.58
N TYR A 253 -29.00 -8.43 4.27
CA TYR A 253 -29.96 -7.96 3.26
C TYR A 253 -31.27 -8.79 3.21
N ALA A 254 -31.18 -10.10 3.42
CA ALA A 254 -32.36 -10.96 3.51
C ALA A 254 -33.28 -10.56 4.68
N LYS A 255 -32.69 -10.14 5.81
CA LYS A 255 -33.41 -9.65 6.98
C LYS A 255 -33.89 -8.21 6.81
N ASN A 256 -33.15 -7.40 6.06
CA ASN A 256 -33.36 -5.96 5.91
C ASN A 256 -33.21 -5.53 4.44
N PRO A 257 -34.18 -5.86 3.57
CA PRO A 257 -34.09 -5.55 2.13
C PRO A 257 -34.21 -4.05 1.81
N LYS A 258 -34.37 -3.22 2.85
CA LYS A 258 -34.35 -1.74 2.75
C LYS A 258 -32.99 -1.11 2.93
N ILE A 259 -31.92 -1.90 3.07
CA ILE A 259 -30.55 -1.40 3.07
C ILE A 259 -30.33 -0.64 1.76
N ASN A 260 -29.95 0.65 1.87
CA ASN A 260 -29.78 1.57 0.75
C ASN A 260 -28.51 2.41 0.84
N ALA A 261 -27.57 1.98 1.68
CA ALA A 261 -26.21 2.52 1.79
C ALA A 261 -25.31 1.41 2.33
N VAL A 262 -24.08 1.29 1.82
CA VAL A 262 -23.16 0.20 2.19
C VAL A 262 -21.74 0.75 2.36
N LEU A 263 -21.32 0.92 3.59
CA LEU A 263 -19.95 1.23 3.90
C LEU A 263 -19.15 -0.07 3.92
N THR A 264 -18.21 -0.20 2.97
CA THR A 264 -17.25 -1.31 2.89
C THR A 264 -15.83 -0.79 3.11
N PRO A 265 -14.94 -1.60 3.72
CA PRO A 265 -13.60 -1.16 4.09
C PRO A 265 -12.61 -1.16 2.91
N ASN A 266 -12.90 -1.91 1.83
CA ASN A 266 -12.10 -1.92 0.59
C ASN A 266 -12.93 -2.29 -0.64
N ASP A 267 -12.31 -2.15 -1.82
CA ASP A 267 -12.96 -2.38 -3.12
C ASP A 267 -13.28 -3.86 -3.35
N GLU A 268 -12.44 -4.77 -2.86
CA GLU A 268 -12.63 -6.23 -3.03
C GLU A 268 -13.82 -6.73 -2.26
N ASN A 269 -14.11 -6.21 -1.08
CA ASN A 269 -15.33 -6.53 -0.33
C ASN A 269 -16.57 -5.90 -0.97
N ALA A 270 -16.43 -4.70 -1.56
CA ALA A 270 -17.53 -4.04 -2.25
C ALA A 270 -17.97 -4.79 -3.53
N ALA A 271 -17.01 -5.24 -4.33
CA ALA A 271 -17.26 -5.76 -5.67
C ALA A 271 -18.24 -6.94 -5.74
N PRO A 272 -18.14 -8.03 -4.96
CA PRO A 272 -19.07 -9.14 -5.01
C PRO A 272 -20.46 -8.75 -4.47
N ILE A 273 -20.55 -7.80 -3.54
CA ILE A 273 -21.84 -7.30 -3.04
C ILE A 273 -22.53 -6.47 -4.12
N ILE A 274 -21.80 -5.59 -4.81
CA ILE A 274 -22.29 -4.83 -5.95
C ILE A 274 -22.80 -5.78 -7.03
N SER A 275 -21.99 -6.77 -7.43
CA SER A 275 -22.38 -7.78 -8.43
C SER A 275 -23.66 -8.55 -8.03
N TYR A 276 -23.78 -8.93 -6.76
CA TYR A 276 -24.99 -9.58 -6.25
C TYR A 276 -26.23 -8.68 -6.36
N LEU A 277 -26.10 -7.40 -6.02
CA LEU A 277 -27.22 -6.45 -6.12
C LEU A 277 -27.56 -6.10 -7.58
N GLN A 278 -26.57 -6.02 -8.47
CA GLN A 278 -26.77 -5.84 -9.91
C GLN A 278 -27.64 -6.97 -10.48
N LYS A 279 -27.38 -8.23 -10.11
CA LYS A 279 -28.20 -9.39 -10.47
C LYS A 279 -29.64 -9.30 -9.93
N LYS A 280 -29.87 -8.47 -8.90
CA LYS A 280 -31.18 -8.15 -8.34
C LYS A 280 -31.82 -6.87 -8.89
N GLY A 281 -31.16 -6.25 -9.89
CA GLY A 281 -31.69 -5.07 -10.57
C GLY A 281 -31.21 -3.73 -9.98
N LEU A 282 -30.09 -3.72 -9.21
CA LEU A 282 -29.46 -2.47 -8.76
C LEU A 282 -29.20 -1.55 -9.96
N LYS A 283 -29.61 -0.30 -9.83
CA LYS A 283 -29.35 0.75 -10.82
C LYS A 283 -28.18 1.63 -10.39
N PRO A 284 -27.44 2.25 -11.34
CA PRO A 284 -26.44 3.25 -11.00
C PRO A 284 -26.98 4.36 -10.11
N ASP A 285 -26.12 4.93 -9.28
CA ASP A 285 -26.37 6.08 -8.41
C ASP A 285 -27.56 5.90 -7.42
N THR A 286 -27.83 4.64 -6.98
CA THR A 286 -28.97 4.37 -6.08
C THR A 286 -28.56 3.90 -4.69
N ILE A 287 -27.59 3.00 -4.57
CA ILE A 287 -27.04 2.51 -3.29
C ILE A 287 -25.55 2.82 -3.30
N PRO A 288 -25.10 3.85 -2.57
CA PRO A 288 -23.68 4.14 -2.50
C PRO A 288 -22.91 3.04 -1.79
N PHE A 289 -21.72 2.76 -2.32
CA PHE A 289 -20.69 1.91 -1.74
C PHE A 289 -19.42 2.72 -1.56
N THR A 290 -18.75 2.53 -0.45
CA THR A 290 -17.37 3.00 -0.26
C THR A 290 -16.38 1.91 -0.64
N GLY A 291 -15.09 2.27 -0.68
CA GLY A 291 -13.98 1.35 -0.87
C GLY A 291 -12.67 1.96 -0.40
N GLN A 292 -11.61 1.19 -0.59
CA GLN A 292 -10.22 1.54 -0.37
C GLN A 292 -9.36 0.71 -1.32
N ASP A 293 -8.15 1.13 -1.54
CA ASP A 293 -7.08 0.55 -2.34
C ASP A 293 -7.07 0.99 -3.81
N ALA A 294 -8.13 1.63 -4.28
CA ALA A 294 -8.16 2.27 -5.60
C ALA A 294 -7.84 1.29 -6.74
N THR A 295 -8.47 0.13 -6.70
CA THR A 295 -8.25 -0.96 -7.66
C THR A 295 -8.90 -0.68 -9.00
N LEU A 296 -8.46 -1.38 -10.05
CA LEU A 296 -9.06 -1.27 -11.37
C LEU A 296 -10.59 -1.55 -11.32
N LEU A 297 -10.98 -2.62 -10.64
CA LEU A 297 -12.39 -2.99 -10.49
C LEU A 297 -13.17 -1.96 -9.65
N GLY A 298 -12.55 -1.43 -8.60
CA GLY A 298 -13.13 -0.34 -7.80
C GLY A 298 -13.43 0.87 -8.67
N PHE A 299 -12.49 1.31 -9.49
CA PHE A 299 -12.71 2.45 -10.41
C PHE A 299 -13.73 2.14 -11.51
N GLN A 300 -13.79 0.91 -12.02
CA GLN A 300 -14.85 0.51 -12.96
C GLN A 300 -16.23 0.62 -12.33
N ASN A 301 -16.40 0.20 -11.08
CA ASN A 301 -17.63 0.39 -10.33
C ASN A 301 -17.93 1.86 -10.07
N ILE A 302 -16.91 2.68 -9.79
CA ILE A 302 -17.06 4.11 -9.53
C ILE A 302 -17.53 4.85 -10.79
N ILE A 303 -16.86 4.68 -11.93
CA ILE A 303 -17.24 5.39 -13.16
C ILE A 303 -18.59 4.94 -13.71
N SER A 304 -19.01 3.71 -13.41
CA SER A 304 -20.32 3.17 -13.81
C SER A 304 -21.45 3.45 -12.81
N GLY A 305 -21.16 4.16 -11.70
CA GLY A 305 -22.16 4.58 -10.73
C GLY A 305 -22.63 3.49 -9.76
N TYR A 306 -21.85 2.43 -9.56
CA TYR A 306 -22.17 1.35 -8.61
C TYR A 306 -21.34 1.44 -7.31
N GLN A 307 -20.24 2.17 -7.33
CA GLN A 307 -19.48 2.56 -6.15
C GLN A 307 -19.30 4.08 -6.19
N CYS A 308 -19.39 4.75 -5.06
CA CYS A 308 -19.39 6.21 -5.05
C CYS A 308 -17.98 6.80 -5.00
N GLY A 309 -17.05 6.09 -4.42
CA GLY A 309 -15.64 6.48 -4.32
C GLY A 309 -14.83 5.43 -3.58
N THR A 310 -13.53 5.65 -3.55
CA THR A 310 -12.55 4.79 -2.87
C THR A 310 -11.48 5.63 -2.20
N VAL A 311 -10.84 5.10 -1.16
CA VAL A 311 -9.64 5.74 -0.60
C VAL A 311 -8.44 5.32 -1.43
N TYR A 312 -7.84 6.28 -2.09
CA TYR A 312 -6.56 6.12 -2.78
C TYR A 312 -5.40 6.25 -1.80
N LYS A 313 -4.63 5.18 -1.69
CA LYS A 313 -3.36 5.11 -1.00
C LYS A 313 -2.25 5.05 -2.06
N PRO A 314 -1.38 6.07 -2.18
CA PRO A 314 -0.29 6.03 -3.16
C PRO A 314 0.78 5.03 -2.71
N ILE A 315 0.65 3.76 -3.11
CA ILE A 315 1.53 2.66 -2.70
C ILE A 315 2.99 2.90 -3.11
N TRP A 316 3.23 3.58 -4.25
CA TRP A 316 4.58 4.00 -4.63
C TRP A 316 5.28 4.84 -3.53
N LEU A 317 4.52 5.60 -2.73
CA LEU A 317 5.05 6.39 -1.62
C LEU A 317 5.42 5.49 -0.43
N GLU A 318 4.55 4.53 -0.10
CA GLU A 318 4.75 3.55 0.96
C GLU A 318 5.96 2.66 0.67
N ALA A 319 6.05 2.17 -0.57
CA ALA A 319 7.16 1.34 -1.04
C ALA A 319 8.51 2.07 -0.98
N GLN A 320 8.58 3.33 -1.43
CA GLN A 320 9.81 4.14 -1.35
C GLN A 320 10.22 4.38 0.11
N ALA A 321 9.26 4.60 1.01
CA ALA A 321 9.55 4.77 2.43
C ALA A 321 10.10 3.47 3.06
N ALA A 322 9.47 2.33 2.81
CA ALA A 322 9.91 1.04 3.33
C ALA A 322 11.29 0.64 2.76
N ALA A 323 11.48 0.79 1.44
CA ALA A 323 12.75 0.53 0.77
C ALA A 323 13.88 1.40 1.33
N SER A 324 13.61 2.69 1.54
CA SER A 324 14.59 3.60 2.14
C SER A 324 15.00 3.15 3.54
N LEU A 325 14.04 2.85 4.41
CA LEU A 325 14.31 2.34 5.77
C LEU A 325 15.12 1.04 5.73
N ALA A 326 14.76 0.12 4.84
CA ALA A 326 15.45 -1.17 4.69
C ALA A 326 16.91 -0.98 4.28
N LEU A 327 17.20 -0.09 3.35
CA LEU A 327 18.58 0.19 2.92
C LEU A 327 19.42 0.80 4.04
N TYR A 328 18.88 1.74 4.83
CA TYR A 328 19.57 2.28 6.01
C TYR A 328 19.84 1.19 7.06
N LEU A 329 18.85 0.33 7.35
CA LEU A 329 19.02 -0.78 8.30
C LEU A 329 20.05 -1.80 7.81
N ARG A 330 20.07 -2.10 6.50
CA ARG A 330 21.02 -3.01 5.87
C ARG A 330 22.47 -2.51 5.97
N ASP A 331 22.67 -1.19 5.88
CA ASP A 331 23.98 -0.53 6.07
C ASP A 331 24.33 -0.26 7.56
N GLY A 332 23.44 -0.66 8.49
CA GLY A 332 23.63 -0.42 9.93
C GLY A 332 23.52 1.04 10.34
N LYS A 333 22.98 1.91 9.49
CA LYS A 333 22.81 3.34 9.73
C LYS A 333 21.43 3.69 10.26
N THR A 334 21.36 4.85 10.92
CA THR A 334 20.09 5.44 11.33
C THR A 334 19.47 6.20 10.14
N PRO A 335 18.19 5.95 9.83
CA PRO A 335 17.49 6.73 8.80
C PRO A 335 17.43 8.22 9.14
N PRO A 336 17.40 9.12 8.12
CA PRO A 336 17.28 10.56 8.33
C PRO A 336 15.95 10.93 9.02
N MET A 337 15.95 11.98 9.83
CA MET A 337 14.78 12.42 10.60
C MET A 337 13.55 12.72 9.74
N GLY A 338 13.73 13.16 8.48
CA GLY A 338 12.60 13.45 7.57
C GLY A 338 11.90 12.20 7.01
N LEU A 339 12.47 11.02 7.20
CA LEU A 339 11.88 9.77 6.74
C LEU A 339 10.89 9.21 7.76
N VAL A 340 11.27 9.15 9.05
CA VAL A 340 10.37 8.72 10.13
C VAL A 340 9.60 9.94 10.63
N ASN A 341 8.32 10.01 10.31
CA ASN A 341 7.49 11.19 10.56
C ASN A 341 6.46 11.02 11.68
N GLY A 342 6.42 9.85 12.33
CA GLY A 342 5.44 9.55 13.35
C GLY A 342 5.85 8.44 14.31
N THR A 343 4.89 8.07 15.16
CA THR A 343 5.01 6.98 16.11
C THR A 343 3.64 6.31 16.26
N THR A 344 3.60 5.00 16.13
CA THR A 344 2.40 4.20 16.39
C THR A 344 2.53 3.53 17.76
N THR A 345 1.50 3.64 18.58
CA THR A 345 1.46 2.92 19.86
C THR A 345 0.85 1.54 19.62
N ASP A 346 1.65 0.50 19.83
CA ASP A 346 1.16 -0.87 19.79
C ASP A 346 0.08 -1.09 20.87
N PRO A 347 -1.12 -1.52 20.49
CA PRO A 347 -2.23 -1.65 21.45
C PRO A 347 -2.02 -2.78 22.47
N VAL A 348 -1.15 -3.74 22.19
CA VAL A 348 -0.86 -4.90 23.07
C VAL A 348 0.32 -4.60 24.00
N SER A 349 1.50 -4.37 23.43
CA SER A 349 2.72 -4.16 24.22
C SER A 349 2.87 -2.73 24.79
N LYS A 350 2.06 -1.77 24.32
CA LYS A 350 2.18 -0.32 24.60
C LYS A 350 3.49 0.30 24.12
N ARG A 351 4.29 -0.44 23.35
CA ARG A 351 5.53 0.05 22.75
C ARG A 351 5.20 1.16 21.74
N LYS A 352 6.01 2.18 21.72
CA LYS A 352 5.98 3.22 20.70
C LYS A 352 6.90 2.80 19.56
N VAL A 353 6.31 2.45 18.43
CA VAL A 353 7.00 2.03 17.22
C VAL A 353 7.29 3.26 16.37
N PRO A 354 8.57 3.58 16.07
CA PRO A 354 8.88 4.64 15.11
C PRO A 354 8.23 4.32 13.76
N SER A 355 7.45 5.26 13.22
CA SER A 355 6.58 4.99 12.08
C SER A 355 6.74 6.01 10.96
N VAL A 356 6.52 5.55 9.74
CA VAL A 356 6.22 6.39 8.59
C VAL A 356 4.71 6.30 8.35
N LEU A 357 4.01 7.39 8.63
CA LEU A 357 2.56 7.48 8.48
C LEU A 357 2.24 8.41 7.30
N LEU A 358 1.68 7.83 6.25
CA LEU A 358 1.42 8.48 4.97
C LEU A 358 -0.02 8.99 4.88
N LYS A 359 -0.26 9.87 3.94
CA LYS A 359 -1.58 10.44 3.70
C LYS A 359 -2.26 9.75 2.51
N ALA A 360 -3.52 9.41 2.70
CA ALA A 360 -4.42 8.94 1.65
C ALA A 360 -5.40 10.05 1.24
N THR A 361 -6.10 9.85 0.13
CA THR A 361 -7.15 10.74 -0.38
C THR A 361 -8.43 9.96 -0.66
N TRP A 362 -9.57 10.66 -0.65
CA TRP A 362 -10.84 10.10 -1.10
C TRP A 362 -11.02 10.43 -2.57
N ASP A 363 -11.00 9.41 -3.41
CA ASP A 363 -11.14 9.57 -4.86
C ASP A 363 -12.56 9.26 -5.32
N THR A 364 -13.05 10.14 -6.20
CA THR A 364 -14.35 10.08 -6.86
C THR A 364 -14.14 10.12 -8.38
N PRO A 365 -15.18 9.88 -9.20
CA PRO A 365 -15.01 9.92 -10.65
C PRO A 365 -14.31 11.17 -11.18
N ALA A 366 -14.49 12.32 -10.51
CA ALA A 366 -13.90 13.60 -10.94
C ALA A 366 -12.38 13.70 -10.70
N LEU A 367 -11.83 12.86 -9.83
CA LEU A 367 -10.41 12.91 -9.45
C LEU A 367 -9.54 11.87 -10.17
N ILE A 368 -10.13 10.82 -10.74
CA ILE A 368 -9.42 9.67 -11.34
C ILE A 368 -8.30 10.10 -12.29
N GLN A 369 -8.60 11.04 -13.22
CA GLN A 369 -7.62 11.51 -14.18
C GLN A 369 -6.43 12.22 -13.52
N SER A 370 -6.68 13.04 -12.52
CA SER A 370 -5.65 13.86 -11.84
C SER A 370 -4.89 13.14 -10.74
N THR A 371 -5.39 11.99 -10.28
CA THR A 371 -4.79 11.17 -9.24
C THR A 371 -4.16 9.90 -9.83
N VAL A 372 -4.89 8.82 -9.93
CA VAL A 372 -4.35 7.49 -10.25
C VAL A 372 -3.87 7.36 -11.71
N ILE A 373 -4.51 8.06 -12.66
CA ILE A 373 -4.03 8.05 -14.06
C ILE A 373 -2.75 8.90 -14.18
N ALA A 374 -2.77 10.14 -13.66
CA ALA A 374 -1.61 11.03 -13.72
C ALA A 374 -0.38 10.46 -12.99
N ASN A 375 -0.58 9.66 -11.96
CA ASN A 375 0.49 9.00 -11.21
C ASN A 375 0.88 7.63 -11.79
N GLY A 376 0.28 7.20 -12.90
CA GLY A 376 0.58 5.92 -13.55
C GLY A 376 0.15 4.68 -12.75
N VAL A 377 -0.71 4.83 -11.74
CA VAL A 377 -1.19 3.73 -10.89
C VAL A 377 -2.21 2.87 -11.64
N ILE A 378 -3.15 3.50 -12.34
CA ILE A 378 -4.13 2.83 -13.19
C ILE A 378 -3.90 3.23 -14.64
N ASN A 379 -3.87 2.24 -15.51
CA ASN A 379 -3.81 2.48 -16.95
C ASN A 379 -5.17 2.89 -17.48
N ALA A 380 -5.26 4.09 -18.10
CA ALA A 380 -6.52 4.60 -18.63
C ALA A 380 -7.13 3.69 -19.70
N VAL A 381 -6.30 3.06 -20.54
CA VAL A 381 -6.79 2.12 -21.57
C VAL A 381 -7.40 0.89 -20.88
N ALA A 382 -6.74 0.31 -19.88
CA ALA A 382 -7.27 -0.82 -19.12
C ALA A 382 -8.60 -0.47 -18.44
N LEU A 383 -8.68 0.70 -17.79
CA LEU A 383 -9.90 1.18 -17.14
C LEU A 383 -11.06 1.34 -18.14
N CYS A 384 -10.78 1.92 -19.31
CA CYS A 384 -11.83 2.36 -20.24
C CYS A 384 -12.24 1.30 -21.29
N THR A 385 -11.40 0.29 -21.53
CA THR A 385 -11.63 -0.72 -22.58
C THR A 385 -11.98 -2.10 -22.07
N ASN A 386 -11.80 -2.37 -20.77
CA ASN A 386 -12.18 -3.66 -20.20
C ASN A 386 -13.70 -3.87 -20.34
N VAL A 387 -14.07 -5.10 -20.72
CA VAL A 387 -15.46 -5.51 -20.85
C VAL A 387 -16.11 -5.57 -19.47
N ARG A 388 -17.26 -4.93 -19.34
CA ARG A 388 -18.06 -5.04 -18.11
C ARG A 388 -18.44 -6.51 -17.87
N PRO A 389 -18.43 -7.01 -16.62
CA PRO A 389 -19.05 -8.30 -16.31
C PRO A 389 -20.51 -8.27 -16.80
N ALA A 390 -20.93 -9.31 -17.52
CA ALA A 390 -22.28 -9.39 -18.05
C ALA A 390 -23.29 -9.32 -16.90
N VAL A 391 -24.00 -8.23 -16.78
CA VAL A 391 -25.24 -8.17 -15.99
C VAL A 391 -26.28 -8.94 -16.81
N THR A 392 -26.91 -9.95 -16.23
CA THR A 392 -27.93 -10.75 -16.88
C THR A 392 -29.03 -9.82 -17.40
N GLY A 393 -29.14 -9.67 -18.71
CA GLY A 393 -30.12 -8.82 -19.39
C GLY A 393 -29.56 -7.57 -20.07
N ASP A 394 -28.29 -7.22 -19.91
CA ASP A 394 -27.66 -6.06 -20.56
C ASP A 394 -26.60 -6.53 -21.57
N SER A 395 -27.05 -7.04 -22.71
CA SER A 395 -26.20 -7.53 -23.78
C SER A 395 -25.55 -6.43 -24.65
N GLY A 396 -25.59 -5.15 -24.19
CA GLY A 396 -25.29 -4.00 -25.02
C GLY A 396 -24.13 -3.09 -24.60
N LEU A 397 -23.49 -3.29 -23.44
CA LEU A 397 -22.41 -2.39 -23.00
C LEU A 397 -21.06 -3.13 -22.88
N PRO A 398 -20.31 -3.22 -23.97
CA PRO A 398 -19.07 -4.00 -23.98
C PRO A 398 -17.89 -3.35 -23.25
N THR A 399 -17.91 -2.05 -22.97
CA THR A 399 -16.76 -1.34 -22.38
C THR A 399 -17.19 -0.18 -21.49
N TYR A 400 -16.25 0.35 -20.67
CA TYR A 400 -16.42 1.55 -19.86
C TYR A 400 -16.13 2.86 -20.64
N ALA A 401 -15.94 2.81 -21.95
CA ALA A 401 -15.52 3.95 -22.76
C ALA A 401 -16.44 5.17 -22.64
N ALA A 402 -17.76 4.95 -22.55
CA ALA A 402 -18.73 6.04 -22.38
C ALA A 402 -18.59 6.72 -21.02
N ASP A 403 -18.32 5.95 -19.96
CA ASP A 403 -18.11 6.46 -18.62
C ASP A 403 -16.79 7.24 -18.53
N CYS A 404 -15.71 6.73 -19.11
CA CYS A 404 -14.45 7.45 -19.21
C CYS A 404 -14.60 8.79 -19.92
N LYS A 405 -15.33 8.83 -21.05
CA LYS A 405 -15.62 10.07 -21.76
C LYS A 405 -16.40 11.06 -20.90
N LYS A 406 -17.38 10.58 -20.12
CA LYS A 406 -18.17 11.39 -19.18
C LYS A 406 -17.30 12.08 -18.14
N TYR A 407 -16.25 11.42 -17.68
CA TYR A 407 -15.36 11.91 -16.64
C TYR A 407 -14.00 12.40 -17.15
N HIS A 408 -13.85 12.57 -18.47
CA HIS A 408 -12.63 13.09 -19.11
C HIS A 408 -11.37 12.25 -18.78
N ILE A 409 -11.51 10.94 -18.68
CA ILE A 409 -10.41 10.00 -18.46
C ILE A 409 -9.82 9.62 -19.83
N SER A 410 -8.48 9.81 -19.99
CA SER A 410 -7.76 9.58 -21.23
C SER A 410 -6.33 9.07 -21.00
#